data_e4b032a1a3bc6752dc8a6bfd33721719
#
_entry.id   e4b032a1a3bc6752dc8a6bfd33721719
#
_cell.length_a   1.000
_cell.length_b   1.000
_cell.length_c   1.000
_cell.angle_alpha   90.00
_cell.angle_beta   90.00
_cell.angle_gamma   90.00
#
_symmetry.space_group_name_H-M   'P 1'
#
loop_
_entity.id
_entity.type
_entity.pdbx_description
1 polymer ?
#
loop_
_entity_poly.entity_id
_entity_poly.type
_entity_poly.pdbx_seq_one_letter_code
_entity_poly.pdbx_strand_id
1 'polypeptide(L)'
;MTIKDIPAVDRLLAKEFTAHDSPIIELIQAQTRDPFCVLVGTILSARTKDQCTAGAVRRLFAEAKGDVFAPADLDRLSLARVEKLIYPVGFFRDKARHLKALPRAVVEEFAPGGDLADAAAAFASAGDGLKTVPEYNALVDRLTRLPGVGRKTANLTVAVGFDLPAVCVDVHVHRITNRLGLVKTKTPLETEMALREVVPVKYWKTWNSHLVSFGQTRCGPLRPRCDGCPIAKYCVG
;
A
#
# COMPACT_ATOMS: atom_id res chain seq x y z
N MET A 1 22.45 -6.16 11.46
CA MET A 1 21.39 -5.54 12.27
C MET A 1 20.69 -6.58 13.12
N THR A 2 20.29 -6.24 14.34
CA THR A 2 19.54 -7.11 15.26
C THR A 2 18.17 -6.48 15.59
N ILE A 3 17.28 -7.23 16.23
CA ILE A 3 15.97 -6.72 16.68
C ILE A 3 16.13 -5.51 17.61
N LYS A 4 17.18 -5.47 18.45
CA LYS A 4 17.46 -4.36 19.37
C LYS A 4 17.79 -3.05 18.65
N ASP A 5 18.22 -3.11 17.40
CA ASP A 5 18.59 -1.93 16.62
C ASP A 5 17.38 -1.29 15.91
N ILE A 6 16.24 -2.00 15.83
CA ILE A 6 15.03 -1.53 15.12
C ILE A 6 14.60 -0.11 15.56
N PRO A 7 14.51 0.22 16.86
CA PRO A 7 14.10 1.57 17.28
C PRO A 7 15.05 2.68 16.80
N ALA A 8 16.35 2.38 16.74
CA ALA A 8 17.35 3.35 16.30
C ALA A 8 17.31 3.52 14.77
N VAL A 9 17.20 2.42 14.03
CA VAL A 9 17.10 2.42 12.58
C VAL A 9 15.80 3.10 12.12
N ASP A 10 14.66 2.77 12.72
CA ASP A 10 13.38 3.39 12.40
C ASP A 10 13.40 4.91 12.59
N ARG A 11 13.98 5.40 13.70
CA ARG A 11 14.15 6.83 13.96
C ARG A 11 15.02 7.53 12.90
N LEU A 12 16.07 6.88 12.44
CA LEU A 12 16.94 7.41 11.39
C LEU A 12 16.21 7.44 10.03
N LEU A 13 15.48 6.38 9.71
CA LEU A 13 14.67 6.31 8.49
C LEU A 13 13.51 7.31 8.50
N ALA A 14 12.87 7.53 9.64
CA ALA A 14 11.82 8.55 9.80
C ALA A 14 12.34 9.96 9.52
N LYS A 15 13.58 10.29 9.93
CA LYS A 15 14.20 11.57 9.58
C LYS A 15 14.46 11.72 8.08
N GLU A 16 14.93 10.67 7.43
CA GLU A 16 15.12 10.66 5.98
C GLU A 16 13.78 10.76 5.24
N PHE A 17 12.72 10.12 5.75
CA PHE A 17 11.37 10.17 5.18
C PHE A 17 10.81 11.60 5.19
N THR A 18 10.93 12.34 6.27
CA THR A 18 10.46 13.74 6.37
C THR A 18 11.24 14.72 5.49
N ALA A 19 12.46 14.36 5.06
CA ALA A 19 13.28 15.16 4.16
C ALA A 19 12.89 15.02 2.67
N HIS A 20 11.97 14.13 2.34
CA HIS A 20 11.57 13.82 0.97
C HIS A 20 10.04 13.82 0.83
N ASP A 21 9.55 13.91 -0.42
CA ASP A 21 8.12 13.83 -0.73
C ASP A 21 7.54 12.48 -0.26
N SER A 22 6.36 12.53 0.34
CA SER A 22 5.62 11.33 0.73
C SER A 22 5.21 10.52 -0.51
N PRO A 23 5.28 9.16 -0.44
CA PRO A 23 4.75 8.30 -1.48
C PRO A 23 3.29 8.62 -1.81
N ILE A 24 2.88 8.36 -3.06
CA ILE A 24 1.55 8.76 -3.57
C ILE A 24 0.39 8.19 -2.74
N ILE A 25 0.55 7.02 -2.14
CA ILE A 25 -0.53 6.36 -1.39
C ILE A 25 -0.81 7.09 -0.08
N GLU A 26 0.20 7.58 0.61
CA GLU A 26 0.06 8.41 1.81
C GLU A 26 -0.60 9.76 1.47
N LEU A 27 -0.29 10.33 0.31
CA LEU A 27 -0.96 11.56 -0.15
C LEU A 27 -2.44 11.33 -0.42
N ILE A 28 -2.82 10.20 -1.03
CA ILE A 28 -4.22 9.83 -1.24
C ILE A 28 -4.95 9.70 0.09
N GLN A 29 -4.35 9.00 1.07
CA GLN A 29 -4.94 8.86 2.41
C GLN A 29 -5.13 10.22 3.09
N ALA A 30 -4.12 11.08 3.05
CA ALA A 30 -4.18 12.41 3.66
C ALA A 30 -5.30 13.29 3.05
N GLN A 31 -5.56 13.14 1.75
CA GLN A 31 -6.56 13.91 1.02
C GLN A 31 -7.97 13.35 1.14
N THR A 32 -8.14 12.04 1.10
CA THR A 32 -9.46 11.40 1.04
C THR A 32 -9.94 10.84 2.37
N ARG A 33 -9.01 10.40 3.22
CA ARG A 33 -9.28 9.67 4.48
C ARG A 33 -10.20 8.46 4.27
N ASP A 34 -10.12 7.86 3.10
CA ASP A 34 -11.02 6.79 2.67
C ASP A 34 -10.24 5.55 2.22
N PRO A 35 -10.49 4.37 2.83
CA PRO A 35 -9.78 3.13 2.49
C PRO A 35 -10.02 2.65 1.05
N PHE A 36 -11.19 2.92 0.46
CA PHE A 36 -11.47 2.55 -0.92
C PHE A 36 -10.64 3.36 -1.91
N CYS A 37 -10.50 4.67 -1.67
CA CYS A 37 -9.61 5.53 -2.45
C CYS A 37 -8.16 5.07 -2.35
N VAL A 38 -7.69 4.67 -1.17
CA VAL A 38 -6.36 4.08 -0.97
C VAL A 38 -6.21 2.78 -1.73
N LEU A 39 -7.20 1.88 -1.70
CA LEU A 39 -7.20 0.63 -2.44
C LEU A 39 -7.08 0.89 -3.95
N VAL A 40 -7.94 1.76 -4.51
CA VAL A 40 -7.91 2.12 -5.93
C VAL A 40 -6.56 2.73 -6.33
N GLY A 41 -6.04 3.67 -5.53
CA GLY A 41 -4.74 4.27 -5.74
C GLY A 41 -3.61 3.24 -5.72
N THR A 42 -3.66 2.28 -4.80
CA THR A 42 -2.65 1.21 -4.69
C THR A 42 -2.69 0.26 -5.88
N ILE A 43 -3.88 -0.10 -6.39
CA ILE A 43 -4.02 -0.87 -7.64
C ILE A 43 -3.37 -0.10 -8.81
N LEU A 44 -3.63 1.20 -8.91
CA LEU A 44 -3.08 2.04 -9.98
C LEU A 44 -1.56 2.19 -9.88
N SER A 45 -1.00 2.29 -8.68
CA SER A 45 0.44 2.47 -8.43
C SER A 45 1.30 1.25 -8.77
N ALA A 46 0.72 0.04 -8.80
CA ALA A 46 1.46 -1.17 -9.09
C ALA A 46 2.21 -1.07 -10.44
N ARG A 47 3.55 -1.19 -10.43
CA ARG A 47 4.43 -1.04 -11.61
C ARG A 47 4.21 0.29 -12.38
N THR A 48 3.91 1.37 -11.66
CA THR A 48 3.69 2.70 -12.23
C THR A 48 4.44 3.72 -11.39
N LYS A 49 5.02 4.74 -12.04
CA LYS A 49 5.68 5.85 -11.34
C LYS A 49 4.64 6.69 -10.60
N ASP A 50 4.98 7.20 -9.42
CA ASP A 50 4.08 7.97 -8.54
C ASP A 50 3.45 9.17 -9.26
N GLN A 51 4.22 9.91 -10.04
CA GLN A 51 3.71 11.05 -10.82
C GLN A 51 2.60 10.63 -11.82
N CYS A 52 2.77 9.46 -12.46
CA CYS A 52 1.78 8.93 -13.39
C CYS A 52 0.52 8.46 -12.65
N THR A 53 0.71 7.80 -11.49
CA THR A 53 -0.38 7.38 -10.60
C THR A 53 -1.16 8.59 -10.10
N ALA A 54 -0.50 9.65 -9.63
CA ALA A 54 -1.14 10.88 -9.16
C ALA A 54 -2.05 11.52 -10.24
N GLY A 55 -1.56 11.61 -11.48
CA GLY A 55 -2.36 12.11 -12.59
C GLY A 55 -3.60 11.26 -12.89
N ALA A 56 -3.46 9.94 -12.85
CA ALA A 56 -4.57 9.01 -13.08
C ALA A 56 -5.61 9.06 -11.95
N VAL A 57 -5.16 9.03 -10.70
CA VAL A 57 -6.02 9.15 -9.50
C VAL A 57 -6.82 10.45 -9.53
N ARG A 58 -6.16 11.58 -9.81
CA ARG A 58 -6.85 12.88 -9.90
C ARG A 58 -7.96 12.87 -10.95
N ARG A 59 -7.72 12.32 -12.14
CA ARG A 59 -8.74 12.24 -13.19
C ARG A 59 -9.88 11.29 -12.84
N LEU A 60 -9.54 10.13 -12.24
CA LEU A 60 -10.56 9.15 -11.86
C LEU A 60 -11.43 9.66 -10.71
N PHE A 61 -10.83 10.23 -9.68
CA PHE A 61 -11.57 10.74 -8.51
C PHE A 61 -12.38 12.01 -8.81
N ALA A 62 -12.03 12.74 -9.86
CA ALA A 62 -12.88 13.85 -10.36
C ALA A 62 -14.25 13.40 -10.90
N GLU A 63 -14.46 12.08 -11.11
CA GLU A 63 -15.76 11.52 -11.51
C GLU A 63 -16.68 11.25 -10.29
N ALA A 64 -16.23 11.51 -9.06
CA ALA A 64 -17.05 11.37 -7.86
C ALA A 64 -18.34 12.20 -7.94
N LYS A 65 -19.45 11.65 -7.49
CA LYS A 65 -20.74 12.35 -7.33
C LYS A 65 -20.91 12.97 -5.96
N GLY A 66 -20.23 12.43 -4.96
CA GLY A 66 -20.17 12.94 -3.59
C GLY A 66 -18.81 13.57 -3.28
N ASP A 67 -18.54 13.76 -2.00
CA ASP A 67 -17.29 14.35 -1.50
C ASP A 67 -16.08 13.43 -1.70
N VAL A 68 -16.32 12.11 -1.76
CA VAL A 68 -15.28 11.09 -1.90
C VAL A 68 -15.69 10.10 -3.00
N PHE A 69 -14.70 9.64 -3.77
CA PHE A 69 -14.90 8.64 -4.81
C PHE A 69 -15.25 7.27 -4.22
N ALA A 70 -16.41 6.74 -4.58
CA ALA A 70 -17.01 5.55 -4.01
C ALA A 70 -17.15 4.38 -5.02
N PRO A 71 -17.43 3.15 -4.57
CA PRO A 71 -17.72 2.02 -5.45
C PRO A 71 -18.78 2.31 -6.51
N ALA A 72 -19.85 3.03 -6.14
CA ALA A 72 -20.93 3.43 -7.05
C ALA A 72 -20.45 4.34 -8.19
N ASP A 73 -19.48 5.22 -7.96
CA ASP A 73 -18.90 6.06 -9.00
C ASP A 73 -18.16 5.22 -10.03
N LEU A 74 -17.41 4.24 -9.56
CA LEU A 74 -16.66 3.33 -10.42
C LEU A 74 -17.61 2.41 -11.22
N ASP A 75 -18.68 1.93 -10.59
CA ASP A 75 -19.68 1.09 -11.25
C ASP A 75 -20.39 1.81 -12.40
N ARG A 76 -20.67 3.08 -12.24
CA ARG A 76 -21.32 3.95 -13.24
C ARG A 76 -20.48 4.18 -14.50
N LEU A 77 -19.16 4.17 -14.40
CA LEU A 77 -18.26 4.43 -15.51
C LEU A 77 -18.20 3.23 -16.49
N SER A 78 -18.18 3.49 -17.79
CA SER A 78 -17.90 2.45 -18.77
C SER A 78 -16.41 2.03 -18.72
N LEU A 79 -16.11 0.80 -19.15
CA LEU A 79 -14.72 0.30 -19.23
C LEU A 79 -13.83 1.25 -20.03
N ALA A 80 -14.29 1.70 -21.20
CA ALA A 80 -13.56 2.63 -22.06
C ALA A 80 -13.30 3.98 -21.37
N ARG A 81 -14.26 4.47 -20.55
CA ARG A 81 -14.05 5.69 -19.74
C ARG A 81 -12.98 5.49 -18.69
N VAL A 82 -13.02 4.36 -17.96
CA VAL A 82 -11.98 4.03 -16.96
C VAL A 82 -10.62 3.93 -17.63
N GLU A 83 -10.46 3.22 -18.73
CA GLU A 83 -9.21 3.13 -19.50
C GLU A 83 -8.66 4.52 -19.85
N LYS A 84 -9.51 5.39 -20.39
CA LYS A 84 -9.12 6.77 -20.76
C LYS A 84 -8.65 7.58 -19.54
N LEU A 85 -9.34 7.46 -18.41
CA LEU A 85 -9.03 8.22 -17.19
C LEU A 85 -7.70 7.79 -16.57
N ILE A 86 -7.41 6.47 -16.59
CA ILE A 86 -6.20 5.96 -15.95
C ILE A 86 -4.97 5.90 -16.86
N TYR A 87 -5.12 6.13 -18.18
CA TYR A 87 -3.97 6.21 -19.09
C TYR A 87 -3.04 7.37 -18.69
N PRO A 88 -1.68 7.20 -18.69
CA PRO A 88 -0.87 6.11 -19.18
C PRO A 88 -0.32 5.20 -18.06
N VAL A 89 -1.13 4.82 -17.08
CA VAL A 89 -0.72 3.88 -16.01
C VAL A 89 -0.26 2.55 -16.62
N GLY A 90 0.80 1.99 -16.06
CA GLY A 90 1.30 0.68 -16.52
C GLY A 90 0.22 -0.40 -16.43
N PHE A 91 0.06 -1.21 -17.49
CA PHE A 91 -0.98 -2.24 -17.59
C PHE A 91 -2.41 -1.69 -17.44
N PHE A 92 -2.66 -0.47 -17.94
CA PHE A 92 -3.91 0.26 -17.71
C PHE A 92 -5.17 -0.50 -18.14
N ARG A 93 -5.11 -1.31 -19.22
CA ARG A 93 -6.27 -2.11 -19.69
C ARG A 93 -6.65 -3.21 -18.69
N ASP A 94 -5.67 -3.93 -18.15
CA ASP A 94 -5.92 -4.95 -17.13
C ASP A 94 -6.42 -4.31 -15.83
N LYS A 95 -5.80 -3.20 -15.42
CA LYS A 95 -6.25 -2.45 -14.26
C LYS A 95 -7.66 -1.89 -14.42
N ALA A 96 -8.01 -1.40 -15.61
CA ALA A 96 -9.37 -0.95 -15.89
C ALA A 96 -10.40 -2.09 -15.74
N ARG A 97 -10.08 -3.30 -16.23
CA ARG A 97 -10.93 -4.49 -16.04
C ARG A 97 -11.06 -4.84 -14.55
N HIS A 98 -9.96 -4.85 -13.79
CA HIS A 98 -10.00 -5.10 -12.35
C HIS A 98 -10.84 -4.04 -11.62
N LEU A 99 -10.63 -2.76 -11.92
CA LEU A 99 -11.40 -1.67 -11.33
C LEU A 99 -12.89 -1.80 -11.66
N LYS A 100 -13.27 -2.16 -12.88
CA LYS A 100 -14.68 -2.38 -13.25
C LYS A 100 -15.33 -3.55 -12.53
N ALA A 101 -14.57 -4.57 -12.17
CA ALA A 101 -15.07 -5.70 -11.40
C ALA A 101 -15.10 -5.42 -9.89
N LEU A 102 -14.37 -4.40 -9.43
CA LEU A 102 -14.17 -4.11 -8.01
C LEU A 102 -15.47 -3.79 -7.24
N PRO A 103 -16.40 -2.95 -7.73
CA PRO A 103 -17.64 -2.63 -7.00
C PRO A 103 -18.44 -3.87 -6.63
N ARG A 104 -18.67 -4.76 -7.59
CA ARG A 104 -19.38 -6.01 -7.36
C ARG A 104 -18.66 -6.92 -6.37
N ALA A 105 -17.34 -7.05 -6.50
CA ALA A 105 -16.54 -7.87 -5.59
C ALA A 105 -16.54 -7.30 -4.16
N VAL A 106 -16.60 -5.98 -3.99
CA VAL A 106 -16.74 -5.35 -2.67
C VAL A 106 -18.11 -5.66 -2.07
N VAL A 107 -19.19 -5.65 -2.85
CA VAL A 107 -20.52 -6.09 -2.37
C VAL A 107 -20.46 -7.55 -1.93
N GLU A 108 -19.95 -8.44 -2.77
CA GLU A 108 -19.90 -9.89 -2.46
C GLU A 108 -19.07 -10.20 -1.20
N GLU A 109 -17.97 -9.48 -0.97
CA GLU A 109 -17.05 -9.74 0.15
C GLU A 109 -17.44 -9.00 1.44
N PHE A 110 -17.96 -7.76 1.37
CA PHE A 110 -18.16 -6.90 2.54
C PHE A 110 -19.62 -6.67 2.92
N ALA A 111 -20.56 -6.80 1.98
CA ALA A 111 -22.00 -6.64 2.22
C ALA A 111 -22.81 -7.66 1.38
N PRO A 112 -22.63 -8.97 1.59
CA PRO A 112 -23.31 -9.98 0.78
C PRO A 112 -24.85 -9.83 0.90
N GLY A 113 -25.51 -9.67 -0.25
CA GLY A 113 -26.94 -9.41 -0.33
C GLY A 113 -27.37 -7.95 -0.20
N GLY A 114 -26.42 -7.05 0.09
CA GLY A 114 -26.62 -5.59 0.12
C GLY A 114 -26.39 -4.91 -1.23
N ASP A 115 -26.47 -3.60 -1.22
CA ASP A 115 -26.18 -2.76 -2.39
C ASP A 115 -24.79 -2.12 -2.34
N LEU A 116 -24.50 -1.22 -3.30
CA LEU A 116 -23.21 -0.52 -3.37
C LEU A 116 -23.00 0.49 -2.23
N ALA A 117 -24.06 1.04 -1.67
CA ALA A 117 -23.95 1.94 -0.52
C ALA A 117 -23.65 1.16 0.76
N ASP A 118 -24.35 0.03 0.96
CA ASP A 118 -24.06 -0.92 2.04
C ASP A 118 -22.61 -1.40 1.97
N ALA A 119 -22.16 -1.76 0.76
CA ALA A 119 -20.80 -2.22 0.52
C ALA A 119 -19.76 -1.13 0.79
N ALA A 120 -20.03 0.12 0.43
CA ALA A 120 -19.14 1.24 0.71
C ALA A 120 -18.99 1.47 2.22
N ALA A 121 -20.11 1.47 2.96
CA ALA A 121 -20.11 1.62 4.42
C ALA A 121 -19.41 0.45 5.12
N ALA A 122 -19.72 -0.78 4.73
CA ALA A 122 -19.11 -1.98 5.31
C ALA A 122 -17.60 -2.07 4.99
N PHE A 123 -17.18 -1.63 3.80
CA PHE A 123 -15.76 -1.55 3.46
C PHE A 123 -15.05 -0.49 4.29
N ALA A 124 -15.59 0.71 4.39
CA ALA A 124 -15.00 1.80 5.15
C ALA A 124 -14.79 1.44 6.63
N SER A 125 -15.75 0.71 7.24
CA SER A 125 -15.69 0.27 8.63
C SER A 125 -15.03 -1.10 8.84
N ALA A 126 -14.53 -1.76 7.79
CA ALA A 126 -13.99 -3.12 7.90
C ALA A 126 -12.77 -3.25 8.83
N GLY A 127 -12.11 -2.15 9.14
CA GLY A 127 -11.01 -2.08 10.10
C GLY A 127 -11.43 -1.72 11.52
N ASP A 128 -12.68 -1.31 11.73
CA ASP A 128 -13.14 -0.79 13.01
C ASP A 128 -13.13 -1.88 14.10
N GLY A 129 -12.61 -1.51 15.25
CA GLY A 129 -12.55 -2.41 16.41
C GLY A 129 -11.55 -3.54 16.35
N LEU A 130 -10.82 -3.73 15.23
CA LEU A 130 -9.76 -4.73 15.14
C LEU A 130 -8.58 -4.36 16.04
N LYS A 131 -8.08 -5.31 16.84
CA LYS A 131 -7.04 -5.06 17.85
C LYS A 131 -5.89 -6.05 17.82
N THR A 132 -6.05 -7.18 17.15
CA THR A 132 -5.09 -8.28 17.17
C THR A 132 -4.48 -8.56 15.79
N VAL A 133 -3.27 -9.10 15.79
CA VAL A 133 -2.58 -9.50 14.55
C VAL A 133 -3.39 -10.51 13.72
N PRO A 134 -4.05 -11.54 14.28
CA PRO A 134 -4.91 -12.40 13.52
C PRO A 134 -6.06 -11.68 12.81
N GLU A 135 -6.71 -10.70 13.47
CA GLU A 135 -7.79 -9.90 12.87
C GLU A 135 -7.26 -9.03 11.71
N TYR A 136 -6.11 -8.38 11.87
CA TYR A 136 -5.48 -7.61 10.78
C TYR A 136 -5.15 -8.51 9.59
N ASN A 137 -4.65 -9.72 9.84
CA ASN A 137 -4.34 -10.69 8.80
C ASN A 137 -5.61 -11.18 8.10
N ALA A 138 -6.70 -11.41 8.83
CA ALA A 138 -7.99 -11.79 8.25
C ALA A 138 -8.51 -10.70 7.30
N LEU A 139 -8.34 -9.41 7.65
CA LEU A 139 -8.70 -8.31 6.75
C LEU A 139 -7.79 -8.29 5.50
N VAL A 140 -6.49 -8.53 5.64
CA VAL A 140 -5.58 -8.68 4.48
C VAL A 140 -6.06 -9.80 3.57
N ASP A 141 -6.43 -10.96 4.12
CA ASP A 141 -6.88 -12.12 3.34
C ASP A 141 -8.20 -11.84 2.61
N ARG A 142 -9.15 -11.13 3.24
CA ARG A 142 -10.39 -10.66 2.59
C ARG A 142 -10.07 -9.75 1.40
N LEU A 143 -9.19 -8.76 1.58
CA LEU A 143 -8.80 -7.85 0.51
C LEU A 143 -8.13 -8.57 -0.66
N THR A 144 -7.37 -9.65 -0.42
CA THR A 144 -6.74 -10.41 -1.52
C THR A 144 -7.73 -11.14 -2.43
N ARG A 145 -9.01 -11.27 -2.04
CA ARG A 145 -10.06 -11.84 -2.89
C ARG A 145 -10.58 -10.85 -3.92
N LEU A 146 -10.30 -9.56 -3.73
CA LEU A 146 -10.72 -8.51 -4.64
C LEU A 146 -9.90 -8.51 -5.95
N PRO A 147 -10.52 -8.19 -7.10
CA PRO A 147 -9.84 -8.21 -8.39
C PRO A 147 -8.66 -7.21 -8.44
N GLY A 148 -7.50 -7.71 -8.88
CA GLY A 148 -6.27 -6.92 -8.98
C GLY A 148 -5.57 -6.65 -7.65
N VAL A 149 -6.04 -7.22 -6.55
CA VAL A 149 -5.47 -7.04 -5.22
C VAL A 149 -4.60 -8.22 -4.84
N GLY A 150 -3.29 -8.04 -4.99
CA GLY A 150 -2.31 -8.97 -4.43
C GLY A 150 -1.97 -8.67 -2.97
N ARG A 151 -1.19 -9.56 -2.35
CA ARG A 151 -0.83 -9.46 -0.93
C ARG A 151 -0.17 -8.11 -0.57
N LYS A 152 0.72 -7.59 -1.41
CA LYS A 152 1.32 -6.26 -1.20
C LYS A 152 0.24 -5.16 -1.17
N THR A 153 -0.66 -5.16 -2.14
CA THR A 153 -1.76 -4.18 -2.23
C THR A 153 -2.65 -4.26 -0.99
N ALA A 154 -3.04 -5.48 -0.59
CA ALA A 154 -3.87 -5.70 0.60
C ALA A 154 -3.19 -5.18 1.88
N ASN A 155 -1.93 -5.55 2.13
CA ASN A 155 -1.18 -5.06 3.28
C ASN A 155 -1.03 -3.53 3.29
N LEU A 156 -0.77 -2.91 2.13
CA LEU A 156 -0.65 -1.45 2.04
C LEU A 156 -1.99 -0.75 2.29
N THR A 157 -3.10 -1.32 1.79
CA THR A 157 -4.45 -0.81 2.07
C THR A 157 -4.77 -0.92 3.55
N VAL A 158 -4.41 -2.03 4.22
CA VAL A 158 -4.60 -2.18 5.68
C VAL A 158 -3.73 -1.19 6.44
N ALA A 159 -2.46 -1.04 6.07
CA ALA A 159 -1.54 -0.15 6.78
C ALA A 159 -1.91 1.34 6.62
N VAL A 160 -2.20 1.77 5.41
CA VAL A 160 -2.42 3.19 5.08
C VAL A 160 -3.92 3.53 5.06
N GLY A 161 -4.75 2.71 4.42
CA GLY A 161 -6.18 2.98 4.26
C GLY A 161 -6.95 2.84 5.57
N PHE A 162 -6.77 1.73 6.27
CA PHE A 162 -7.45 1.46 7.55
C PHE A 162 -6.65 1.92 8.77
N ASP A 163 -5.44 2.44 8.58
CA ASP A 163 -4.55 2.86 9.68
C ASP A 163 -4.25 1.73 10.69
N LEU A 164 -4.20 0.48 10.23
CA LEU A 164 -3.99 -0.71 11.05
C LEU A 164 -2.60 -1.31 10.85
N PRO A 165 -2.02 -2.03 11.83
CA PRO A 165 -0.74 -2.68 11.67
C PRO A 165 -0.75 -3.74 10.56
N ALA A 166 0.04 -3.53 9.51
CA ALA A 166 0.30 -4.53 8.48
C ALA A 166 1.72 -4.41 7.94
N VAL A 167 2.33 -5.55 7.61
CA VAL A 167 3.70 -5.60 7.07
C VAL A 167 3.62 -5.62 5.55
N CYS A 168 3.71 -4.44 4.94
CA CYS A 168 3.76 -4.33 3.49
C CYS A 168 5.21 -4.51 3.01
N VAL A 169 5.46 -5.50 2.16
CA VAL A 169 6.79 -5.77 1.59
C VAL A 169 6.76 -5.58 0.08
N ASP A 170 7.51 -4.59 -0.37
CA ASP A 170 7.82 -4.37 -1.77
C ASP A 170 9.30 -4.67 -2.07
N VAL A 171 9.74 -4.36 -3.29
CA VAL A 171 11.14 -4.57 -3.71
C VAL A 171 12.14 -3.77 -2.88
N HIS A 172 11.74 -2.61 -2.33
CA HIS A 172 12.59 -1.78 -1.49
C HIS A 172 12.72 -2.38 -0.09
N VAL A 173 11.61 -2.72 0.54
CA VAL A 173 11.57 -3.36 1.86
C VAL A 173 12.35 -4.68 1.82
N HIS A 174 12.03 -5.57 0.84
CA HIS A 174 12.75 -6.83 0.66
C HIS A 174 14.25 -6.63 0.55
N ARG A 175 14.71 -5.73 -0.35
CA ARG A 175 16.13 -5.48 -0.57
C ARG A 175 16.83 -4.94 0.66
N ILE A 176 16.25 -3.91 1.29
CA ILE A 176 16.91 -3.18 2.36
C ILE A 176 16.98 -4.00 3.63
N THR A 177 15.93 -4.73 4.01
CA THR A 177 15.93 -5.58 5.20
C THR A 177 16.90 -6.75 5.09
N ASN A 178 17.10 -7.30 3.88
CA ASN A 178 18.15 -8.28 3.60
C ASN A 178 19.56 -7.65 3.66
N ARG A 179 19.78 -6.44 3.11
CA ARG A 179 21.06 -5.72 3.23
C ARG A 179 21.41 -5.34 4.66
N LEU A 180 20.41 -5.05 5.47
CA LEU A 180 20.61 -4.83 6.91
C LEU A 180 20.92 -6.12 7.67
N GLY A 181 20.74 -7.27 7.06
CA GLY A 181 20.87 -8.57 7.73
C GLY A 181 19.81 -8.80 8.81
N LEU A 182 18.71 -8.03 8.79
CA LEU A 182 17.60 -8.23 9.70
C LEU A 182 16.85 -9.53 9.37
N VAL A 183 16.76 -9.85 8.09
CA VAL A 183 16.22 -11.11 7.55
C VAL A 183 17.14 -11.65 6.47
N LYS A 184 17.01 -12.95 6.14
CA LYS A 184 17.70 -13.60 5.03
C LYS A 184 16.69 -14.39 4.22
N THR A 185 16.13 -13.78 3.20
CA THR A 185 14.99 -14.28 2.44
C THR A 185 15.19 -14.11 0.95
N LYS A 186 14.53 -14.95 0.13
CA LYS A 186 14.67 -14.94 -1.34
C LYS A 186 13.52 -14.20 -2.03
N THR A 187 12.36 -14.14 -1.40
CA THR A 187 11.14 -13.55 -1.98
C THR A 187 10.54 -12.50 -1.05
N PRO A 188 9.75 -11.53 -1.59
CA PRO A 188 9.01 -10.59 -0.77
C PRO A 188 8.04 -11.26 0.22
N LEU A 189 7.41 -12.38 -0.16
CA LEU A 189 6.52 -13.12 0.73
C LEU A 189 7.28 -13.73 1.93
N GLU A 190 8.41 -14.37 1.69
CA GLU A 190 9.27 -14.86 2.78
C GLU A 190 9.72 -13.71 3.70
N THR A 191 10.05 -12.55 3.09
CA THR A 191 10.43 -11.34 3.85
C THR A 191 9.28 -10.86 4.72
N GLU A 192 8.05 -10.82 4.20
CA GLU A 192 6.86 -10.44 4.97
C GLU A 192 6.69 -11.34 6.19
N MET A 193 6.74 -12.67 6.00
CA MET A 193 6.59 -13.63 7.10
C MET A 193 7.71 -13.46 8.14
N ALA A 194 8.96 -13.37 7.71
CA ALA A 194 10.09 -13.16 8.62
C ALA A 194 10.01 -11.83 9.38
N LEU A 195 9.60 -10.74 8.72
CA LEU A 195 9.47 -9.43 9.38
C LEU A 195 8.34 -9.40 10.42
N ARG A 196 7.25 -10.15 10.20
CA ARG A 196 6.16 -10.28 11.19
C ARG A 196 6.63 -10.90 12.51
N GLU A 197 7.64 -11.76 12.47
CA GLU A 197 8.21 -12.40 13.65
C GLU A 197 9.21 -11.50 14.38
N VAL A 198 9.98 -10.68 13.65
CA VAL A 198 11.12 -9.94 14.23
C VAL A 198 10.85 -8.45 14.44
N VAL A 199 9.95 -7.83 13.67
CA VAL A 199 9.65 -6.40 13.80
C VAL A 199 8.48 -6.20 14.78
N PRO A 200 8.65 -5.41 15.85
CA PRO A 200 7.54 -5.13 16.76
C PRO A 200 6.37 -4.44 16.06
N VAL A 201 5.14 -4.85 16.37
CA VAL A 201 3.88 -4.44 15.70
C VAL A 201 3.75 -2.92 15.56
N LYS A 202 4.21 -2.14 16.54
CA LYS A 202 4.16 -0.67 16.51
C LYS A 202 4.91 -0.01 15.35
N TYR A 203 5.83 -0.74 14.66
CA TYR A 203 6.56 -0.25 13.50
C TYR A 203 5.94 -0.68 12.16
N TRP A 204 5.00 -1.63 12.15
CA TRP A 204 4.47 -2.24 10.93
C TRP A 204 3.88 -1.21 9.96
N LYS A 205 3.13 -0.24 10.48
CA LYS A 205 2.48 0.82 9.67
C LYS A 205 3.48 1.69 8.91
N THR A 206 4.55 2.10 9.55
CA THR A 206 5.50 3.08 9.01
C THR A 206 6.70 2.46 8.31
N TRP A 207 7.00 1.20 8.60
CA TRP A 207 8.20 0.53 8.09
C TRP A 207 8.28 0.49 6.57
N ASN A 208 7.16 0.25 5.88
CA ASN A 208 7.12 0.28 4.42
C ASN A 208 7.45 1.67 3.88
N SER A 209 6.72 2.69 4.30
CA SER A 209 6.87 4.07 3.79
C SER A 209 8.29 4.59 3.99
N HIS A 210 8.87 4.37 5.18
CA HIS A 210 10.24 4.75 5.49
C HIS A 210 11.25 4.04 4.57
N LEU A 211 11.13 2.72 4.40
CA LEU A 211 12.04 1.94 3.57
C LEU A 211 11.84 2.18 2.06
N VAL A 212 10.62 2.45 1.62
CA VAL A 212 10.33 2.82 0.21
C VAL A 212 11.00 4.15 -0.11
N SER A 213 10.75 5.19 0.66
CA SER A 213 11.37 6.51 0.48
C SER A 213 12.91 6.40 0.49
N PHE A 214 13.46 5.71 1.48
CA PHE A 214 14.90 5.49 1.57
C PHE A 214 15.47 4.70 0.40
N GLY A 215 14.71 3.71 -0.11
CA GLY A 215 15.08 2.88 -1.24
C GLY A 215 15.00 3.59 -2.59
N GLN A 216 14.13 4.58 -2.72
CA GLN A 216 14.00 5.44 -3.91
C GLN A 216 15.10 6.50 -3.97
N THR A 217 15.46 7.07 -2.82
CA THR A 217 16.36 8.22 -2.74
C THR A 217 17.81 7.87 -2.48
N ARG A 218 18.11 6.89 -1.65
CA ARG A 218 19.47 6.56 -1.20
C ARG A 218 19.88 5.12 -1.47
N CYS A 219 19.13 4.13 -0.98
CA CYS A 219 19.52 2.72 -1.07
C CYS A 219 19.01 2.05 -2.35
N GLY A 220 19.48 2.52 -3.51
CA GLY A 220 19.12 1.98 -4.83
C GLY A 220 19.54 0.51 -5.04
N PRO A 221 18.97 -0.18 -6.04
CA PRO A 221 19.26 -1.59 -6.30
C PRO A 221 20.72 -1.81 -6.78
N LEU A 222 21.20 -1.04 -7.75
CA LEU A 222 22.50 -1.23 -8.38
C LEU A 222 23.60 -0.35 -7.79
N ARG A 223 23.29 0.90 -7.42
CA ARG A 223 24.23 1.91 -6.94
C ARG A 223 23.70 2.58 -5.68
N PRO A 224 23.76 1.92 -4.52
CA PRO A 224 23.38 2.56 -3.26
C PRO A 224 24.37 3.68 -2.90
N ARG A 225 23.84 4.80 -2.38
CA ARG A 225 24.66 5.90 -1.88
C ARG A 225 25.05 5.62 -0.43
N CYS A 226 26.16 4.88 -0.25
CA CYS A 226 26.59 4.43 1.07
C CYS A 226 27.36 5.51 1.85
N ASP A 227 28.02 6.44 1.15
CA ASP A 227 28.74 7.54 1.77
C ASP A 227 27.77 8.46 2.53
N GLY A 228 28.04 8.65 3.83
CA GLY A 228 27.15 9.39 4.73
C GLY A 228 25.77 8.74 4.96
N CYS A 229 25.62 7.45 4.69
CA CYS A 229 24.36 6.75 4.92
C CYS A 229 24.08 6.66 6.45
N PRO A 230 22.91 7.16 6.92
CA PRO A 230 22.61 7.23 8.35
C PRO A 230 22.53 5.86 9.03
N ILE A 231 22.22 4.81 8.26
CA ILE A 231 22.09 3.44 8.76
C ILE A 231 23.25 2.53 8.35
N ALA A 232 24.36 3.09 7.82
CA ALA A 232 25.52 2.31 7.34
C ALA A 232 26.07 1.36 8.39
N LYS A 233 26.17 1.79 9.65
CA LYS A 233 26.69 0.97 10.77
C LYS A 233 25.85 -0.28 11.10
N TYR A 234 24.62 -0.34 10.60
CA TYR A 234 23.72 -1.50 10.79
C TYR A 234 23.67 -2.39 9.54
N CYS A 235 24.29 -1.96 8.43
CA CYS A 235 24.27 -2.67 7.16
C CYS A 235 25.36 -3.74 7.12
N VAL A 236 25.05 -4.91 6.54
CA VAL A 236 26.00 -6.02 6.41
C VAL A 236 26.43 -6.29 4.96
N GLY A 237 25.85 -5.56 3.98
CA GLY A 237 26.19 -5.74 2.56
C GLY A 237 25.72 -4.64 1.65
#